data_427e3f0ab7cbf9182476af37c404e9fb
#
_entry.id   427e3f0ab7cbf9182476af37c404e9fb
#
_cell.length_a   1.000
_cell.length_b   1.000
_cell.length_c   1.000
_cell.angle_alpha   90.00
_cell.angle_beta   90.00
_cell.angle_gamma   90.00
#
_symmetry.space_group_name_H-M   'P 1'
#
loop_
_entity.id
_entity.type
_entity.pdbx_description
1 polymer ?
#
loop_
_entity_poly.entity_id
_entity_poly.type
_entity_poly.pdbx_seq_one_letter_code
_entity_poly.pdbx_strand_id
1 'polypeptide(L)'
;HPPCGIPGWSAVNRHFLLAVALLLIAATASAAGIPGDADGNGVLDQPEYTAAVLTYLVGEGDLTRTDIQDATWVLARWDGRPLEVTDSSGQTLTLSRPLRRVVTFTGESLETLRSLGFDMEKVVAVDKYSHAKSAFFPGFQEKANVGSIWSPDMERVLTLRPDAVFLYATISTAACDEIQQKLEASSPGTRVFRFDCFKPATYPGEIRAIAAATGCEDRGDEFVGFYESVMDGIRAGTADVPEDGKTRVYFEYWTDYKTFASGSGYNEKLEIAGGYNPFAGESAEYPEVDPEAVIVSNPEVVVKLTGQKLAAGGYAGHDIAALEATRSAILKRPGWTRLAAVADDRVHVVHSDILGGAQHFIGTAYLAKWFYPE
;
A
#
# COMPACT_ATOMS: atom_id res chain seq x y z
N HIS A 1 -44.01 -77.13 -13.44
CA HIS A 1 -43.11 -76.75 -12.33
C HIS A 1 -42.97 -75.26 -12.36
N PRO A 2 -43.11 -74.55 -11.22
CA PRO A 2 -43.33 -73.11 -11.17
C PRO A 2 -41.99 -72.26 -11.14
N PRO A 3 -42.05 -70.98 -11.45
CA PRO A 3 -40.91 -70.16 -11.51
C PRO A 3 -40.56 -69.54 -10.15
N CYS A 4 -39.26 -69.39 -9.91
CA CYS A 4 -38.68 -68.72 -8.76
C CYS A 4 -38.88 -67.23 -8.82
N GLY A 5 -39.43 -66.64 -7.76
CA GLY A 5 -39.60 -65.21 -7.59
C GLY A 5 -38.30 -64.52 -7.17
N ILE A 6 -38.16 -63.31 -7.61
CA ILE A 6 -37.08 -62.40 -7.21
C ILE A 6 -37.57 -61.59 -5.99
N PRO A 7 -36.78 -61.46 -4.89
CA PRO A 7 -37.22 -60.70 -3.72
C PRO A 7 -36.97 -59.22 -3.96
N GLY A 8 -37.87 -58.39 -3.39
CA GLY A 8 -37.97 -56.98 -3.55
C GLY A 8 -36.80 -56.17 -2.96
N TRP A 9 -36.52 -55.08 -3.58
CA TRP A 9 -35.68 -53.98 -3.10
C TRP A 9 -36.47 -53.20 -2.04
N SER A 10 -36.05 -53.39 -0.79
CA SER A 10 -36.60 -52.69 0.37
C SER A 10 -35.88 -51.36 0.59
N ALA A 11 -36.63 -50.39 0.84
CA ALA A 11 -36.68 -49.16 1.63
C ALA A 11 -35.40 -48.57 2.30
N VAL A 12 -34.18 -49.05 2.04
CA VAL A 12 -32.96 -48.61 2.77
C VAL A 12 -32.24 -47.44 2.10
N ASN A 13 -32.54 -47.09 0.85
CA ASN A 13 -31.78 -46.07 0.10
C ASN A 13 -32.34 -44.63 0.16
N ARG A 14 -33.48 -44.38 0.81
CA ARG A 14 -34.04 -43.03 0.90
C ARG A 14 -33.47 -42.17 2.04
N HIS A 15 -33.02 -42.79 3.09
CA HIS A 15 -32.43 -42.08 4.24
C HIS A 15 -30.94 -41.79 4.07
N PHE A 16 -30.25 -42.57 3.23
CA PHE A 16 -28.82 -42.31 2.94
C PHE A 16 -28.62 -41.14 1.97
N LEU A 17 -29.51 -40.88 1.05
CA LEU A 17 -29.46 -39.71 0.13
C LEU A 17 -29.89 -38.42 0.81
N LEU A 18 -30.70 -38.45 1.86
CA LEU A 18 -31.05 -37.28 2.66
C LEU A 18 -29.94 -36.90 3.66
N ALA A 19 -29.16 -37.86 4.15
CA ALA A 19 -28.03 -37.60 5.03
C ALA A 19 -26.80 -37.01 4.29
N VAL A 20 -26.60 -37.35 3.01
CA VAL A 20 -25.54 -36.82 2.17
C VAL A 20 -25.89 -35.40 1.64
N ALA A 21 -27.16 -35.09 1.46
CA ALA A 21 -27.63 -33.76 1.06
C ALA A 21 -27.59 -32.73 2.22
N LEU A 22 -27.62 -33.18 3.48
CA LEU A 22 -27.52 -32.30 4.66
C LEU A 22 -26.08 -32.03 5.11
N LEU A 23 -25.09 -32.71 4.54
CA LEU A 23 -23.65 -32.50 4.85
C LEU A 23 -22.91 -31.61 3.86
N LEU A 24 -23.61 -31.09 2.87
CA LEU A 24 -23.02 -30.13 1.86
C LEU A 24 -23.45 -28.68 2.05
N ILE A 25 -24.09 -28.33 3.17
CA ILE A 25 -24.53 -26.97 3.49
C ILE A 25 -23.79 -26.43 4.74
N ALA A 26 -22.56 -26.80 4.99
CA ALA A 26 -21.81 -26.25 6.11
C ALA A 26 -20.34 -26.15 5.79
N ALA A 27 -19.99 -25.35 4.81
CA ALA A 27 -18.67 -24.76 4.68
C ALA A 27 -18.71 -23.45 3.86
N THR A 28 -19.70 -22.61 4.09
CA THR A 28 -19.42 -21.17 3.97
C THR A 28 -18.57 -20.84 5.19
N ALA A 29 -17.27 -20.66 5.01
CA ALA A 29 -16.47 -20.02 6.02
C ALA A 29 -17.18 -18.69 6.34
N SER A 30 -17.84 -18.64 7.48
CA SER A 30 -18.45 -17.44 8.01
C SER A 30 -17.30 -16.45 8.12
N ALA A 31 -17.27 -15.46 7.25
CA ALA A 31 -16.55 -14.26 7.56
C ALA A 31 -17.02 -13.89 8.96
N ALA A 32 -16.10 -13.81 9.93
CA ALA A 32 -16.49 -13.57 11.32
C ALA A 32 -17.41 -12.35 11.32
N GLY A 33 -18.68 -12.57 11.74
CA GLY A 33 -19.70 -11.53 11.78
C GLY A 33 -19.31 -10.37 12.69
N ILE A 34 -20.11 -9.34 12.73
CA ILE A 34 -19.91 -8.22 13.68
C ILE A 34 -20.01 -8.81 15.08
N PRO A 35 -19.06 -8.56 15.99
CA PRO A 35 -19.16 -9.02 17.37
C PRO A 35 -20.40 -8.48 18.04
N GLY A 36 -21.22 -9.38 18.60
CA GLY A 36 -22.47 -9.00 19.28
C GLY A 36 -23.72 -8.96 18.39
N ASP A 37 -23.60 -9.12 17.06
CA ASP A 37 -24.72 -9.38 16.15
C ASP A 37 -25.29 -10.78 16.45
N ALA A 38 -26.31 -10.83 17.28
CA ALA A 38 -26.81 -12.06 17.86
C ALA A 38 -27.75 -12.81 16.91
N ASP A 39 -28.50 -12.11 16.07
CA ASP A 39 -29.42 -12.70 15.11
C ASP A 39 -28.76 -13.01 13.75
N GLY A 40 -27.50 -12.54 13.55
CA GLY A 40 -26.71 -12.82 12.37
C GLY A 40 -27.19 -12.08 11.13
N ASN A 41 -27.93 -10.99 11.27
CA ASN A 41 -28.48 -10.22 10.16
C ASN A 41 -27.44 -9.28 9.50
N GLY A 42 -26.23 -9.19 10.07
CA GLY A 42 -25.13 -8.33 9.58
C GLY A 42 -25.25 -6.86 10.03
N VAL A 43 -26.12 -6.56 10.99
CA VAL A 43 -26.28 -5.24 11.57
C VAL A 43 -26.25 -5.36 13.09
N LEU A 44 -25.37 -4.67 13.76
CA LEU A 44 -25.35 -4.57 15.21
C LEU A 44 -26.23 -3.41 15.65
N ASP A 45 -27.39 -3.69 16.20
CA ASP A 45 -28.26 -2.66 16.74
C ASP A 45 -27.98 -2.35 18.23
N GLN A 46 -28.60 -1.29 18.77
CA GLN A 46 -28.40 -0.89 20.18
C GLN A 46 -28.85 -1.95 21.20
N PRO A 47 -29.98 -2.65 21.02
CA PRO A 47 -30.38 -3.76 21.87
C PRO A 47 -29.36 -4.91 21.90
N GLU A 48 -28.86 -5.33 20.76
CA GLU A 48 -27.86 -6.41 20.63
C GLU A 48 -26.54 -6.02 21.28
N TYR A 49 -26.05 -4.80 20.99
CA TYR A 49 -24.86 -4.26 21.64
C TYR A 49 -25.00 -4.23 23.16
N THR A 50 -26.17 -3.77 23.67
CA THR A 50 -26.44 -3.74 25.12
C THR A 50 -26.42 -5.16 25.71
N ALA A 51 -27.06 -6.12 25.04
CA ALA A 51 -27.04 -7.53 25.46
C ALA A 51 -25.62 -8.11 25.46
N ALA A 52 -24.82 -7.84 24.40
CA ALA A 52 -23.43 -8.28 24.30
C ALA A 52 -22.57 -7.74 25.45
N VAL A 53 -22.70 -6.44 25.77
CA VAL A 53 -21.99 -5.82 26.89
C VAL A 53 -22.39 -6.44 28.23
N LEU A 54 -23.70 -6.63 28.48
CA LEU A 54 -24.18 -7.23 29.72
C LEU A 54 -23.70 -8.68 29.86
N THR A 55 -23.80 -9.48 28.82
CA THR A 55 -23.31 -10.87 28.78
C THR A 55 -21.81 -10.94 29.11
N TYR A 56 -21.01 -10.05 28.50
CA TYR A 56 -19.58 -9.93 28.81
C TYR A 56 -19.33 -9.55 30.29
N LEU A 57 -20.05 -8.56 30.83
CA LEU A 57 -19.84 -8.05 32.20
C LEU A 57 -20.21 -9.09 33.28
N VAL A 58 -21.20 -9.95 33.01
CA VAL A 58 -21.57 -11.04 33.96
C VAL A 58 -20.73 -12.30 33.77
N GLY A 59 -19.85 -12.31 32.79
CA GLY A 59 -18.95 -13.44 32.51
C GLY A 59 -19.66 -14.61 31.81
N GLU A 60 -20.78 -14.36 31.14
CA GLU A 60 -21.50 -15.33 30.34
C GLU A 60 -21.11 -15.19 28.85
N GLY A 61 -21.08 -16.34 28.14
CA GLY A 61 -20.76 -16.38 26.70
C GLY A 61 -19.26 -16.23 26.39
N ASP A 62 -18.95 -16.17 25.09
CA ASP A 62 -17.57 -16.27 24.57
C ASP A 62 -16.98 -14.91 24.10
N LEU A 63 -17.72 -13.80 24.27
CA LEU A 63 -17.25 -12.49 23.87
C LEU A 63 -16.09 -12.04 24.74
N THR A 64 -15.01 -11.61 24.09
CA THR A 64 -13.82 -11.06 24.74
C THR A 64 -13.96 -9.54 24.92
N ARG A 65 -13.08 -8.95 25.73
CA ARG A 65 -12.97 -7.48 25.84
C ARG A 65 -12.74 -6.85 24.47
N THR A 66 -11.95 -7.49 23.62
CA THR A 66 -11.65 -7.02 22.26
C THR A 66 -12.90 -7.02 21.39
N ASP A 67 -13.74 -8.06 21.48
CA ASP A 67 -15.00 -8.12 20.75
C ASP A 67 -15.95 -6.98 21.15
N ILE A 68 -16.03 -6.67 22.45
CA ILE A 68 -16.83 -5.53 22.92
C ILE A 68 -16.27 -4.19 22.42
N GLN A 69 -14.94 -4.04 22.38
CA GLN A 69 -14.32 -2.84 21.81
C GLN A 69 -14.61 -2.70 20.31
N ASP A 70 -14.56 -3.81 19.57
CA ASP A 70 -14.89 -3.84 18.15
C ASP A 70 -16.38 -3.54 17.91
N ALA A 71 -17.28 -4.17 18.69
CA ALA A 71 -18.72 -3.89 18.65
C ALA A 71 -19.02 -2.41 18.93
N THR A 72 -18.37 -1.85 19.95
CA THR A 72 -18.48 -0.41 20.28
C THR A 72 -18.04 0.46 19.08
N TRP A 73 -16.92 0.10 18.44
CA TRP A 73 -16.43 0.83 17.29
C TRP A 73 -17.39 0.75 16.11
N VAL A 74 -17.83 -0.47 15.76
CA VAL A 74 -18.76 -0.71 14.65
C VAL A 74 -20.05 0.06 14.86
N LEU A 75 -20.63 0.02 16.07
CA LEU A 75 -21.86 0.74 16.36
C LEU A 75 -21.67 2.27 16.28
N ALA A 76 -20.56 2.79 16.83
CA ALA A 76 -20.36 4.24 16.97
C ALA A 76 -19.85 4.91 15.69
N ARG A 77 -19.09 4.19 14.84
CA ARG A 77 -18.39 4.77 13.69
C ARG A 77 -18.89 4.22 12.35
N TRP A 78 -19.44 3.00 12.32
CA TRP A 78 -19.90 2.33 11.10
C TRP A 78 -21.43 2.10 11.11
N ASP A 79 -22.18 2.81 11.96
CA ASP A 79 -23.64 2.71 12.07
C ASP A 79 -24.13 1.26 12.30
N GLY A 80 -23.36 0.46 13.03
CA GLY A 80 -23.66 -0.94 13.29
C GLY A 80 -23.53 -1.87 12.07
N ARG A 81 -22.94 -1.43 10.98
CA ARG A 81 -22.82 -2.18 9.70
C ARG A 81 -21.39 -2.53 9.37
N PRO A 82 -21.15 -3.55 8.53
CA PRO A 82 -19.83 -3.79 7.98
C PRO A 82 -19.37 -2.59 7.16
N LEU A 83 -18.07 -2.27 7.25
CA LEU A 83 -17.44 -1.25 6.43
C LEU A 83 -17.04 -1.83 5.08
N GLU A 84 -17.39 -1.15 4.00
CA GLU A 84 -16.85 -1.43 2.68
C GLU A 84 -15.68 -0.50 2.38
N VAL A 85 -14.54 -1.08 2.00
CA VAL A 85 -13.33 -0.34 1.65
C VAL A 85 -12.91 -0.74 0.24
N THR A 86 -12.82 0.23 -0.65
CA THR A 86 -12.30 0.00 -2.01
C THR A 86 -10.82 0.37 -2.04
N ASP A 87 -10.00 -0.55 -2.50
CA ASP A 87 -8.57 -0.38 -2.65
C ASP A 87 -8.17 0.22 -4.02
N SER A 88 -6.89 0.48 -4.22
CA SER A 88 -6.38 1.10 -5.46
C SER A 88 -6.37 0.14 -6.67
N SER A 89 -6.67 -1.14 -6.48
CA SER A 89 -6.95 -2.06 -7.60
C SER A 89 -8.41 -2.02 -8.06
N GLY A 90 -9.27 -1.31 -7.32
CA GLY A 90 -10.71 -1.26 -7.54
C GLY A 90 -11.49 -2.38 -6.86
N GLN A 91 -10.83 -3.23 -6.06
CA GLN A 91 -11.49 -4.27 -5.29
C GLN A 91 -12.15 -3.66 -4.05
N THR A 92 -13.43 -3.99 -3.82
CA THR A 92 -14.14 -3.64 -2.58
C THR A 92 -14.09 -4.81 -1.59
N LEU A 93 -13.63 -4.53 -0.40
CA LEU A 93 -13.46 -5.48 0.70
C LEU A 93 -14.41 -5.09 1.85
N THR A 94 -15.06 -6.09 2.42
CA THR A 94 -15.99 -5.91 3.55
C THR A 94 -15.29 -6.27 4.86
N LEU A 95 -15.34 -5.36 5.83
CA LEU A 95 -14.82 -5.53 7.18
C LEU A 95 -15.94 -5.52 8.20
N SER A 96 -15.99 -6.55 9.05
CA SER A 96 -16.94 -6.64 10.17
C SER A 96 -16.39 -6.04 11.48
N ARG A 97 -15.12 -5.68 11.49
CA ARG A 97 -14.39 -5.06 12.61
C ARG A 97 -13.12 -4.35 12.11
N PRO A 98 -12.58 -3.38 12.85
CA PRO A 98 -11.28 -2.76 12.55
C PRO A 98 -10.15 -3.79 12.54
N LEU A 99 -9.16 -3.57 11.67
CA LEU A 99 -7.99 -4.43 11.54
C LEU A 99 -7.11 -4.39 12.81
N ARG A 100 -6.64 -5.57 13.23
CA ARG A 100 -5.85 -5.74 14.46
C ARG A 100 -4.56 -6.54 14.28
N ARG A 101 -4.44 -7.27 13.17
CA ARG A 101 -3.28 -8.11 12.86
C ARG A 101 -2.90 -7.92 11.40
N VAL A 102 -2.02 -6.97 11.16
CA VAL A 102 -1.65 -6.53 9.81
C VAL A 102 -0.27 -7.08 9.43
N VAL A 103 -0.15 -7.56 8.21
CA VAL A 103 1.12 -7.84 7.54
C VAL A 103 1.30 -6.85 6.40
N THR A 104 2.47 -6.21 6.30
CA THR A 104 2.78 -5.33 5.17
C THR A 104 3.92 -5.91 4.34
N PHE A 105 3.73 -5.97 3.01
CA PHE A 105 4.78 -6.25 2.04
C PHE A 105 5.35 -4.98 1.41
N THR A 106 4.89 -3.81 1.88
CA THR A 106 5.25 -2.49 1.35
C THR A 106 5.64 -1.55 2.48
N GLY A 107 6.77 -0.89 2.34
CA GLY A 107 7.23 0.12 3.30
C GLY A 107 6.32 1.34 3.32
N GLU A 108 5.72 1.67 2.18
CA GLU A 108 4.86 2.81 1.97
C GLU A 108 3.55 2.69 2.77
N SER A 109 2.92 1.51 2.76
CA SER A 109 1.74 1.24 3.61
C SER A 109 2.11 1.24 5.10
N LEU A 110 3.31 0.72 5.45
CA LEU A 110 3.80 0.74 6.83
C LEU A 110 4.03 2.17 7.33
N GLU A 111 4.60 3.05 6.50
CA GLU A 111 4.77 4.47 6.80
C GLU A 111 3.43 5.18 6.97
N THR A 112 2.47 4.87 6.10
CA THR A 112 1.11 5.42 6.17
C THR A 112 0.43 5.01 7.48
N LEU A 113 0.45 3.71 7.85
CA LEU A 113 -0.09 3.23 9.14
C LEU A 113 0.53 3.97 10.33
N ARG A 114 1.85 4.18 10.31
CA ARG A 114 2.54 4.93 11.37
C ARG A 114 2.09 6.39 11.42
N SER A 115 1.95 7.04 10.26
CA SER A 115 1.50 8.44 10.17
C SER A 115 0.08 8.63 10.68
N LEU A 116 -0.76 7.60 10.52
CA LEU A 116 -2.13 7.55 11.08
C LEU A 116 -2.17 7.29 12.59
N GLY A 117 -1.02 7.05 13.24
CA GLY A 117 -0.99 6.69 14.66
C GLY A 117 -1.57 5.30 14.95
N PHE A 118 -1.62 4.42 13.94
CA PHE A 118 -2.02 3.03 14.15
C PHE A 118 -1.07 2.37 15.15
N ASP A 119 -1.63 1.54 16.02
CA ASP A 119 -0.84 0.79 16.99
C ASP A 119 0.11 -0.19 16.28
N MET A 120 1.40 0.15 16.26
CA MET A 120 2.41 -0.63 15.56
C MET A 120 2.62 -2.03 16.13
N GLU A 121 2.11 -2.34 17.36
CA GLU A 121 2.10 -3.71 17.86
C GLU A 121 1.13 -4.61 17.10
N LYS A 122 0.14 -4.04 16.46
CA LYS A 122 -0.80 -4.76 15.58
C LYS A 122 -0.20 -5.08 14.19
N VAL A 123 0.92 -4.48 13.81
CA VAL A 123 1.70 -4.92 12.66
C VAL A 123 2.53 -6.12 13.08
N VAL A 124 2.07 -7.32 12.71
CA VAL A 124 2.64 -8.59 13.17
C VAL A 124 3.82 -9.07 12.32
N ALA A 125 3.94 -8.57 11.09
CA ALA A 125 5.09 -8.84 10.22
C ALA A 125 5.24 -7.76 9.14
N VAL A 126 6.46 -7.65 8.62
CA VAL A 126 6.84 -6.71 7.58
C VAL A 126 7.72 -7.37 6.51
N ASP A 127 7.82 -6.73 5.36
CA ASP A 127 8.74 -7.13 4.31
C ASP A 127 10.21 -7.01 4.74
N LYS A 128 11.11 -7.69 4.00
CA LYS A 128 12.55 -7.71 4.31
C LYS A 128 13.22 -6.33 4.23
N TYR A 129 12.69 -5.41 3.42
CA TYR A 129 13.28 -4.08 3.24
C TYR A 129 12.91 -3.17 4.41
N SER A 130 11.64 -3.15 4.81
CA SER A 130 11.18 -2.46 6.02
C SER A 130 11.85 -3.02 7.28
N HIS A 131 11.98 -4.35 7.36
CA HIS A 131 12.69 -5.03 8.45
C HIS A 131 14.15 -4.58 8.56
N ALA A 132 14.84 -4.30 7.46
CA ALA A 132 16.23 -3.85 7.45
C ALA A 132 16.41 -2.36 7.77
N LYS A 133 15.35 -1.53 7.67
CA LYS A 133 15.41 -0.07 7.89
C LYS A 133 15.27 0.31 9.37
N SER A 134 16.22 -0.11 10.22
CA SER A 134 16.17 0.09 11.68
C SER A 134 16.10 1.56 12.11
N ALA A 135 16.78 2.44 11.39
CA ALA A 135 16.79 3.88 11.69
C ALA A 135 15.41 4.52 11.44
N PHE A 136 14.67 4.04 10.43
CA PHE A 136 13.38 4.56 10.06
C PHE A 136 12.22 3.83 10.77
N PHE A 137 12.37 2.52 10.96
CA PHE A 137 11.42 1.66 11.67
C PHE A 137 12.08 1.02 12.90
N PRO A 138 12.33 1.79 13.98
CA PRO A 138 12.94 1.23 15.18
C PRO A 138 12.04 0.15 15.80
N GLY A 139 12.64 -0.96 16.23
CA GLY A 139 11.93 -2.11 16.80
C GLY A 139 11.37 -3.11 15.79
N PHE A 140 11.32 -2.77 14.49
CA PHE A 140 10.78 -3.67 13.48
C PHE A 140 11.69 -4.85 13.11
N GLN A 141 12.95 -4.82 13.56
CA GLN A 141 13.90 -5.94 13.47
C GLN A 141 13.48 -7.12 14.35
N GLU A 142 12.62 -6.88 15.34
CA GLU A 142 12.08 -7.91 16.24
C GLU A 142 10.78 -8.52 15.68
N LYS A 143 10.13 -7.86 14.71
CA LYS A 143 8.92 -8.36 14.05
C LYS A 143 9.26 -9.49 13.08
N ALA A 144 8.27 -10.30 12.73
CA ALA A 144 8.46 -11.34 11.72
C ALA A 144 8.79 -10.72 10.35
N ASN A 145 9.80 -11.28 9.67
CA ASN A 145 10.14 -10.94 8.30
C ASN A 145 9.44 -11.93 7.35
N VAL A 146 8.60 -11.46 6.45
CA VAL A 146 7.83 -12.28 5.49
C VAL A 146 8.41 -12.28 4.07
N GLY A 147 9.67 -11.89 3.93
CA GLY A 147 10.34 -11.84 2.62
C GLY A 147 10.00 -10.57 1.84
N SER A 148 9.68 -10.72 0.58
CA SER A 148 9.25 -9.63 -0.30
C SER A 148 8.19 -10.13 -1.27
N ILE A 149 7.51 -9.24 -2.00
CA ILE A 149 6.53 -9.64 -3.04
C ILE A 149 7.14 -10.57 -4.10
N TRP A 150 8.43 -10.49 -4.38
CA TRP A 150 9.13 -11.36 -5.33
C TRP A 150 9.61 -12.70 -4.73
N SER A 151 9.66 -12.80 -3.41
CA SER A 151 10.09 -14.00 -2.66
C SER A 151 9.41 -14.00 -1.30
N PRO A 152 8.08 -14.24 -1.25
CA PRO A 152 7.32 -14.20 -0.02
C PRO A 152 7.48 -15.48 0.79
N ASP A 153 7.57 -15.37 2.11
CA ASP A 153 7.45 -16.49 3.05
C ASP A 153 5.96 -16.68 3.40
N MET A 154 5.25 -17.40 2.53
CA MET A 154 3.80 -17.62 2.67
C MET A 154 3.46 -18.49 3.87
N GLU A 155 4.32 -19.45 4.25
CA GLU A 155 4.11 -20.28 5.42
C GLU A 155 4.09 -19.42 6.69
N ARG A 156 5.03 -18.50 6.78
CA ARG A 156 5.10 -17.55 7.90
C ARG A 156 3.89 -16.63 7.94
N VAL A 157 3.46 -16.08 6.79
CA VAL A 157 2.25 -15.25 6.72
C VAL A 157 1.04 -16.01 7.25
N LEU A 158 0.80 -17.23 6.77
CA LEU A 158 -0.35 -18.06 7.17
C LEU A 158 -0.30 -18.43 8.67
N THR A 159 0.89 -18.73 9.20
CA THR A 159 1.08 -19.03 10.63
C THR A 159 0.71 -17.85 11.52
N LEU A 160 0.97 -16.63 11.07
CA LEU A 160 0.64 -15.40 11.79
C LEU A 160 -0.86 -15.10 11.82
N ARG A 161 -1.66 -15.74 10.97
CA ARG A 161 -3.13 -15.52 10.87
C ARG A 161 -3.50 -14.03 10.87
N PRO A 162 -3.04 -13.24 9.88
CA PRO A 162 -3.37 -11.83 9.83
C PRO A 162 -4.84 -11.59 9.45
N ASP A 163 -5.40 -10.48 9.93
CA ASP A 163 -6.70 -9.98 9.46
C ASP A 163 -6.57 -9.40 8.06
N ALA A 164 -5.43 -8.75 7.80
CA ALA A 164 -5.14 -8.12 6.52
C ALA A 164 -3.67 -8.24 6.11
N VAL A 165 -3.46 -8.28 4.79
CA VAL A 165 -2.16 -8.20 4.13
C VAL A 165 -2.19 -7.03 3.16
N PHE A 166 -1.20 -6.14 3.22
CA PHE A 166 -1.05 -5.00 2.31
C PHE A 166 0.00 -5.28 1.25
N LEU A 167 -0.38 -5.11 -0.03
CA LEU A 167 0.42 -5.31 -1.23
C LEU A 167 0.36 -4.06 -2.11
N TYR A 168 1.23 -3.95 -3.11
CA TYR A 168 1.12 -2.91 -4.13
C TYR A 168 -0.07 -3.13 -5.08
N ALA A 169 -0.65 -2.03 -5.55
CA ALA A 169 -1.68 -2.03 -6.57
C ALA A 169 -1.08 -2.11 -7.98
N THR A 170 -0.01 -1.36 -8.24
CA THR A 170 0.54 -1.19 -9.60
C THR A 170 1.96 -1.74 -9.77
N ILE A 171 2.70 -1.99 -8.68
CA ILE A 171 4.06 -2.56 -8.75
C ILE A 171 3.98 -4.09 -8.74
N SER A 172 4.60 -4.73 -9.75
CA SER A 172 4.71 -6.20 -9.85
C SER A 172 3.38 -6.91 -9.63
N THR A 173 2.34 -6.48 -10.34
CA THR A 173 0.96 -6.94 -10.17
C THR A 173 0.86 -8.47 -10.20
N ALA A 174 1.53 -9.15 -11.11
CA ALA A 174 1.52 -10.62 -11.20
C ALA A 174 2.03 -11.30 -9.91
N ALA A 175 3.12 -10.81 -9.31
CA ALA A 175 3.63 -11.36 -8.05
C ALA A 175 2.66 -11.10 -6.88
N CYS A 176 2.05 -9.92 -6.86
CA CYS A 176 1.03 -9.58 -5.90
C CYS A 176 -0.25 -10.44 -6.07
N ASP A 177 -0.65 -10.73 -7.30
CA ASP A 177 -1.79 -11.58 -7.62
C ASP A 177 -1.57 -13.02 -7.13
N GLU A 178 -0.35 -13.56 -7.29
CA GLU A 178 -0.01 -14.89 -6.77
C GLU A 178 -0.10 -14.96 -5.24
N ILE A 179 0.36 -13.92 -4.53
CA ILE A 179 0.25 -13.84 -3.07
C ILE A 179 -1.22 -13.80 -2.67
N GLN A 180 -2.01 -12.94 -3.31
CA GLN A 180 -3.44 -12.80 -3.04
C GLN A 180 -4.19 -14.11 -3.24
N GLN A 181 -4.02 -14.76 -4.39
CA GLN A 181 -4.67 -16.06 -4.69
C GLN A 181 -4.34 -17.14 -3.66
N LYS A 182 -3.07 -17.21 -3.22
CA LYS A 182 -2.66 -18.16 -2.17
C LYS A 182 -3.32 -17.85 -0.83
N LEU A 183 -3.47 -16.58 -0.46
CA LEU A 183 -4.15 -16.16 0.78
C LEU A 183 -5.64 -16.45 0.72
N GLU A 184 -6.32 -16.12 -0.37
CA GLU A 184 -7.74 -16.39 -0.57
C GLU A 184 -8.07 -17.89 -0.49
N ALA A 185 -7.19 -18.73 -1.06
CA ALA A 185 -7.34 -20.18 -1.02
C ALA A 185 -7.06 -20.79 0.36
N SER A 186 -6.07 -20.26 1.12
CA SER A 186 -5.58 -20.89 2.34
C SER A 186 -6.04 -20.21 3.63
N SER A 187 -6.47 -18.96 3.57
CA SER A 187 -6.92 -18.15 4.70
C SER A 187 -8.04 -17.18 4.27
N PRO A 188 -9.25 -17.69 3.94
CA PRO A 188 -10.33 -16.85 3.37
C PRO A 188 -10.82 -15.75 4.30
N GLY A 189 -10.43 -15.77 5.58
CA GLY A 189 -10.68 -14.70 6.56
C GLY A 189 -9.71 -13.51 6.44
N THR A 190 -8.56 -13.69 5.80
CA THR A 190 -7.57 -12.63 5.61
C THR A 190 -7.98 -11.72 4.44
N ARG A 191 -8.03 -10.43 4.66
CA ARG A 191 -8.30 -9.43 3.62
C ARG A 191 -6.99 -9.02 2.95
N VAL A 192 -6.96 -8.96 1.63
CA VAL A 192 -5.79 -8.50 0.89
C VAL A 192 -6.09 -7.15 0.27
N PHE A 193 -5.41 -6.11 0.74
CA PHE A 193 -5.53 -4.74 0.25
C PHE A 193 -4.37 -4.40 -0.68
N ARG A 194 -4.69 -3.68 -1.75
CA ARG A 194 -3.76 -3.20 -2.75
C ARG A 194 -3.67 -1.68 -2.68
N PHE A 195 -2.58 -1.15 -2.09
CA PHE A 195 -2.32 0.28 -2.00
C PHE A 195 -0.89 0.58 -2.43
N ASP A 196 -0.70 1.63 -3.21
CA ASP A 196 0.63 2.07 -3.62
C ASP A 196 1.25 3.04 -2.60
N CYS A 197 0.48 3.93 -2.03
CA CYS A 197 0.87 4.93 -1.02
C CYS A 197 2.05 5.84 -1.43
N PHE A 198 2.31 5.97 -2.73
CA PHE A 198 3.39 6.82 -3.25
C PHE A 198 2.98 7.66 -4.48
N LYS A 199 1.77 7.48 -5.00
CA LYS A 199 1.25 8.25 -6.15
C LYS A 199 0.41 9.40 -5.65
N PRO A 200 0.76 10.68 -5.95
CA PRO A 200 0.03 11.85 -5.44
C PRO A 200 -1.47 11.83 -5.71
N ALA A 201 -1.91 11.39 -6.90
CA ALA A 201 -3.32 11.38 -7.27
C ALA A 201 -4.18 10.43 -6.44
N THR A 202 -3.63 9.28 -6.02
CA THR A 202 -4.39 8.27 -5.28
C THR A 202 -4.18 8.32 -3.77
N TYR A 203 -3.07 8.89 -3.33
CA TYR A 203 -2.62 8.81 -1.94
C TYR A 203 -3.64 9.38 -0.92
N PRO A 204 -4.32 10.51 -1.11
CA PRO A 204 -5.35 10.98 -0.17
C PRO A 204 -6.49 9.97 0.01
N GLY A 205 -6.92 9.32 -1.07
CA GLY A 205 -7.93 8.26 -1.03
C GLY A 205 -7.42 7.02 -0.30
N GLU A 206 -6.17 6.61 -0.53
CA GLU A 206 -5.53 5.48 0.15
C GLU A 206 -5.37 5.73 1.65
N ILE A 207 -4.98 6.95 2.05
CA ILE A 207 -4.92 7.35 3.47
C ILE A 207 -6.29 7.16 4.14
N ARG A 208 -7.37 7.68 3.53
CA ARG A 208 -8.72 7.55 4.08
C ARG A 208 -9.19 6.10 4.14
N ALA A 209 -8.91 5.30 3.11
CA ALA A 209 -9.26 3.88 3.06
C ALA A 209 -8.54 3.07 4.16
N ILE A 210 -7.23 3.29 4.32
CA ILE A 210 -6.43 2.66 5.38
C ILE A 210 -6.90 3.12 6.76
N ALA A 211 -7.16 4.42 6.94
CA ALA A 211 -7.64 4.97 8.20
C ALA A 211 -8.99 4.36 8.62
N ALA A 212 -9.94 4.26 7.69
CA ALA A 212 -11.23 3.64 7.94
C ALA A 212 -11.11 2.15 8.31
N ALA A 213 -10.28 1.39 7.57
CA ALA A 213 -10.05 -0.03 7.84
C ALA A 213 -9.39 -0.29 9.20
N THR A 214 -8.60 0.65 9.70
CA THR A 214 -7.80 0.53 10.94
C THR A 214 -8.40 1.23 12.15
N GLY A 215 -9.48 1.97 11.95
CA GLY A 215 -10.12 2.76 13.01
C GLY A 215 -9.32 4.02 13.38
N CYS A 216 -8.70 4.66 12.39
CA CYS A 216 -7.89 5.85 12.56
C CYS A 216 -8.45 7.05 11.77
N GLU A 217 -9.77 7.11 11.51
CA GLU A 217 -10.41 8.06 10.59
C GLU A 217 -10.08 9.52 10.94
N ASP A 218 -10.17 9.92 12.21
CA ASP A 218 -9.89 11.30 12.63
C ASP A 218 -8.45 11.70 12.29
N ARG A 219 -7.49 10.77 12.43
CA ARG A 219 -6.09 10.97 12.07
C ARG A 219 -5.88 10.91 10.54
N GLY A 220 -6.70 10.13 9.87
CA GLY A 220 -6.72 10.08 8.39
C GLY A 220 -7.07 11.43 7.81
N ASP A 221 -8.13 12.05 8.29
CA ASP A 221 -8.57 13.37 7.81
C ASP A 221 -7.55 14.47 8.16
N GLU A 222 -6.97 14.44 9.36
CA GLU A 222 -5.88 15.35 9.76
C GLU A 222 -4.67 15.22 8.83
N PHE A 223 -4.24 13.99 8.55
CA PHE A 223 -3.07 13.73 7.70
C PHE A 223 -3.34 14.09 6.24
N VAL A 224 -4.54 13.80 5.71
CA VAL A 224 -4.90 14.22 4.36
C VAL A 224 -4.93 15.74 4.25
N GLY A 225 -5.52 16.45 5.20
CA GLY A 225 -5.54 17.92 5.21
C GLY A 225 -4.13 18.51 5.22
N PHE A 226 -3.21 17.94 6.01
CA PHE A 226 -1.81 18.33 6.01
C PHE A 226 -1.15 18.06 4.65
N TYR A 227 -1.30 16.83 4.12
CA TYR A 227 -0.71 16.42 2.85
C TYR A 227 -1.19 17.31 1.69
N GLU A 228 -2.50 17.50 1.57
CA GLU A 228 -3.11 18.35 0.53
C GLU A 228 -2.63 19.80 0.67
N SER A 229 -2.55 20.34 1.88
CA SER A 229 -2.03 21.69 2.13
C SER A 229 -0.58 21.88 1.60
N VAL A 230 0.30 20.89 1.81
CA VAL A 230 1.67 20.93 1.30
C VAL A 230 1.68 20.83 -0.22
N MET A 231 0.96 19.88 -0.81
CA MET A 231 0.95 19.66 -2.25
C MET A 231 0.31 20.85 -3.01
N ASP A 232 -0.73 21.45 -2.45
CA ASP A 232 -1.38 22.63 -3.02
C ASP A 232 -0.50 23.87 -2.89
N GLY A 233 0.24 23.98 -1.79
CA GLY A 233 1.25 25.02 -1.64
C GLY A 233 2.34 24.94 -2.72
N ILE A 234 2.79 23.72 -3.04
CA ILE A 234 3.78 23.50 -4.13
C ILE A 234 3.16 23.88 -5.49
N ARG A 235 1.94 23.42 -5.79
CA ARG A 235 1.24 23.80 -7.04
C ARG A 235 1.03 25.28 -7.17
N ALA A 236 0.61 25.94 -6.08
CA ALA A 236 0.39 27.40 -6.08
C ALA A 236 1.69 28.17 -6.33
N GLY A 237 2.83 27.71 -5.78
CA GLY A 237 4.13 28.31 -6.00
C GLY A 237 4.64 28.25 -7.45
N THR A 238 4.07 27.37 -8.26
CA THR A 238 4.45 27.18 -9.68
C THR A 238 3.31 27.49 -10.67
N ALA A 239 2.15 27.93 -10.16
CA ALA A 239 0.93 28.12 -10.98
C ALA A 239 1.07 29.20 -12.06
N ASP A 240 1.86 30.24 -11.80
CA ASP A 240 2.07 31.36 -12.71
C ASP A 240 3.12 31.08 -13.80
N VAL A 241 3.78 29.91 -13.75
CA VAL A 241 4.78 29.51 -14.76
C VAL A 241 4.05 29.04 -16.01
N PRO A 242 4.19 29.72 -17.15
CA PRO A 242 3.55 29.31 -18.39
C PRO A 242 4.15 27.99 -18.88
N GLU A 243 3.41 27.24 -19.70
CA GLU A 243 3.79 25.88 -20.14
C GLU A 243 5.15 25.85 -20.84
N ASP A 244 5.44 26.86 -21.65
CA ASP A 244 6.72 27.04 -22.35
C ASP A 244 7.85 27.58 -21.45
N GLY A 245 7.52 28.04 -20.26
CA GLY A 245 8.44 28.50 -19.23
C GLY A 245 8.79 27.45 -18.16
N LYS A 246 8.17 26.28 -18.23
CA LYS A 246 8.46 25.20 -17.26
C LYS A 246 9.88 24.68 -17.43
N THR A 247 10.55 24.44 -16.30
CA THR A 247 11.91 23.87 -16.28
C THR A 247 11.93 22.48 -16.93
N ARG A 248 12.75 22.28 -17.98
CA ARG A 248 12.94 20.97 -18.61
C ARG A 248 13.78 20.08 -17.71
N VAL A 249 13.25 18.91 -17.33
CA VAL A 249 13.86 18.02 -16.34
C VAL A 249 14.10 16.65 -16.96
N TYR A 250 15.34 16.19 -16.92
CA TYR A 250 15.63 14.77 -17.10
C TYR A 250 15.67 14.10 -15.74
N PHE A 251 14.63 13.31 -15.46
CA PHE A 251 14.53 12.57 -14.20
C PHE A 251 14.93 11.12 -14.45
N GLU A 252 16.08 10.71 -13.95
CA GLU A 252 16.65 9.38 -14.19
C GLU A 252 16.41 8.44 -13.00
N TYR A 253 15.97 7.22 -13.32
CA TYR A 253 15.78 6.13 -12.38
C TYR A 253 17.12 5.57 -11.86
N TRP A 254 17.09 4.50 -11.07
CA TRP A 254 18.30 3.85 -10.53
C TRP A 254 19.23 3.32 -11.62
N THR A 255 18.65 2.79 -12.70
CA THR A 255 19.39 2.36 -13.88
C THR A 255 19.67 3.58 -14.76
N ASP A 256 20.87 3.65 -15.31
CA ASP A 256 21.25 4.72 -16.21
C ASP A 256 20.36 4.70 -17.46
N TYR A 257 19.99 5.90 -17.93
CA TYR A 257 19.12 6.13 -19.08
C TYR A 257 17.70 5.52 -18.98
N LYS A 258 17.31 5.03 -17.81
CA LYS A 258 15.94 4.69 -17.53
C LYS A 258 15.25 5.89 -16.87
N THR A 259 14.11 6.33 -17.40
CA THR A 259 13.39 7.49 -16.94
C THR A 259 11.95 7.18 -16.55
N PHE A 260 11.14 8.17 -16.39
CA PHE A 260 9.74 8.10 -16.01
C PHE A 260 8.89 8.75 -17.09
N ALA A 261 7.76 8.15 -17.44
CA ALA A 261 6.77 8.69 -18.35
C ALA A 261 5.46 9.00 -17.61
N SER A 262 4.49 9.55 -18.33
CA SER A 262 3.15 9.78 -17.81
C SER A 262 2.56 8.50 -17.21
N GLY A 263 1.80 8.64 -16.11
CA GLY A 263 1.25 7.50 -15.36
C GLY A 263 2.16 7.00 -14.23
N SER A 264 3.47 7.32 -14.25
CA SER A 264 4.32 7.06 -13.10
C SER A 264 4.09 8.08 -11.99
N GLY A 265 4.08 7.63 -10.74
CA GLY A 265 3.98 8.56 -9.60
C GLY A 265 5.17 9.54 -9.51
N TYR A 266 6.29 9.25 -10.17
CA TYR A 266 7.44 10.15 -10.23
C TYR A 266 7.25 11.29 -11.24
N ASN A 267 6.70 11.01 -12.42
CA ASN A 267 6.35 12.05 -13.39
C ASN A 267 5.30 13.00 -12.82
N GLU A 268 4.32 12.47 -12.12
CA GLU A 268 3.28 13.27 -11.45
C GLU A 268 3.87 14.24 -10.42
N LYS A 269 4.85 13.81 -9.61
CA LYS A 269 5.56 14.67 -8.65
C LYS A 269 6.37 15.77 -9.35
N LEU A 270 7.00 15.43 -10.48
CA LEU A 270 7.72 16.39 -11.31
C LEU A 270 6.77 17.47 -11.86
N GLU A 271 5.60 17.08 -12.37
CA GLU A 271 4.59 18.00 -12.88
C GLU A 271 4.01 18.90 -11.78
N ILE A 272 3.72 18.32 -10.60
CA ILE A 272 3.26 19.09 -9.42
C ILE A 272 4.31 20.15 -9.00
N ALA A 273 5.60 19.79 -9.11
CA ALA A 273 6.70 20.69 -8.84
C ALA A 273 6.95 21.75 -9.95
N GLY A 274 6.09 21.78 -11.00
CA GLY A 274 6.18 22.73 -12.11
C GLY A 274 7.23 22.36 -13.16
N GLY A 275 7.75 21.14 -13.18
CA GLY A 275 8.70 20.68 -14.18
C GLY A 275 8.01 20.20 -15.47
N TYR A 276 8.77 20.21 -16.56
CA TYR A 276 8.40 19.60 -17.84
C TYR A 276 9.32 18.42 -18.12
N ASN A 277 8.72 17.25 -18.36
CA ASN A 277 9.42 16.01 -18.70
C ASN A 277 9.40 15.79 -20.22
N PRO A 278 10.54 15.91 -20.93
CA PRO A 278 10.61 15.65 -22.38
C PRO A 278 10.22 14.23 -22.78
N PHE A 279 10.26 13.29 -21.84
CA PHE A 279 9.97 11.86 -22.05
C PHE A 279 8.60 11.41 -21.53
N ALA A 280 7.73 12.36 -21.13
CA ALA A 280 6.40 12.04 -20.61
C ALA A 280 5.52 11.28 -21.61
N GLY A 281 5.75 11.45 -22.92
CA GLY A 281 4.99 10.81 -24.00
C GLY A 281 5.40 9.38 -24.33
N GLU A 282 6.40 8.81 -23.67
CA GLU A 282 6.82 7.43 -23.91
C GLU A 282 5.72 6.43 -23.52
N SER A 283 5.66 5.30 -24.24
CA SER A 283 4.58 4.32 -24.10
C SER A 283 4.68 3.46 -22.83
N ALA A 284 5.90 3.27 -22.32
CA ALA A 284 6.17 2.56 -21.09
C ALA A 284 6.23 3.54 -19.92
N GLU A 285 5.66 3.17 -18.77
CA GLU A 285 5.71 3.99 -17.54
C GLU A 285 7.15 4.28 -17.06
N TYR A 286 8.08 3.36 -17.35
CA TYR A 286 9.51 3.43 -17.00
C TYR A 286 10.37 3.10 -18.23
N PRO A 287 10.46 4.00 -19.24
CA PRO A 287 11.16 3.73 -20.47
C PRO A 287 12.68 3.81 -20.32
N GLU A 288 13.39 3.03 -21.13
CA GLU A 288 14.80 3.30 -21.43
C GLU A 288 14.87 4.27 -22.61
N VAL A 289 15.69 5.29 -22.49
CA VAL A 289 15.84 6.35 -23.51
C VAL A 289 17.25 6.36 -24.06
N ASP A 290 17.36 6.73 -25.34
CA ASP A 290 18.65 6.88 -25.99
C ASP A 290 19.46 8.00 -25.32
N PRO A 291 20.75 7.80 -24.97
CA PRO A 291 21.63 8.85 -24.45
C PRO A 291 21.67 10.11 -25.31
N GLU A 292 21.60 9.97 -26.65
CA GLU A 292 21.55 11.09 -27.56
C GLU A 292 20.25 11.88 -27.46
N ALA A 293 19.12 11.19 -27.21
CA ALA A 293 17.83 11.84 -26.99
C ALA A 293 17.86 12.72 -25.72
N VAL A 294 18.54 12.27 -24.66
CA VAL A 294 18.76 13.10 -23.47
C VAL A 294 19.56 14.36 -23.80
N ILE A 295 20.62 14.23 -24.63
CA ILE A 295 21.43 15.38 -25.04
C ILE A 295 20.61 16.35 -25.90
N VAL A 296 19.80 15.82 -26.82
CA VAL A 296 18.94 16.66 -27.71
C VAL A 296 17.87 17.39 -26.91
N SER A 297 17.31 16.75 -25.88
CA SER A 297 16.30 17.39 -25.00
C SER A 297 16.89 18.57 -24.19
N ASN A 298 18.22 18.61 -24.03
CA ASN A 298 18.96 19.63 -23.30
C ASN A 298 18.28 20.06 -21.99
N PRO A 299 18.18 19.16 -21.00
CA PRO A 299 17.50 19.46 -19.74
C PRO A 299 18.20 20.59 -18.97
N GLU A 300 17.40 21.40 -18.31
CA GLU A 300 17.87 22.49 -17.43
C GLU A 300 18.15 22.00 -16.02
N VAL A 301 17.53 20.87 -15.66
CA VAL A 301 17.77 20.15 -14.40
C VAL A 301 17.88 18.67 -14.68
N VAL A 302 18.84 18.01 -14.05
CA VAL A 302 18.94 16.57 -13.99
C VAL A 302 18.70 16.11 -12.56
N VAL A 303 17.76 15.16 -12.39
CA VAL A 303 17.52 14.51 -11.10
C VAL A 303 17.83 13.03 -11.25
N LYS A 304 18.72 12.49 -10.44
CA LYS A 304 19.02 11.05 -10.36
C LYS A 304 18.42 10.46 -9.10
N LEU A 305 17.53 9.48 -9.27
CA LEU A 305 17.03 8.68 -8.16
C LEU A 305 18.07 7.62 -7.79
N THR A 306 18.32 7.48 -6.50
CA THR A 306 19.14 6.40 -5.93
C THR A 306 18.36 5.61 -4.91
N GLY A 307 18.89 4.45 -4.52
CA GLY A 307 18.37 3.61 -3.46
C GLY A 307 19.50 2.75 -2.90
N GLN A 308 19.20 1.90 -1.93
CA GLN A 308 20.21 1.13 -1.18
C GLN A 308 21.23 0.36 -2.02
N LYS A 309 20.88 -0.01 -3.28
CA LYS A 309 21.80 -0.72 -4.17
C LYS A 309 22.85 0.17 -4.83
N LEU A 310 22.58 1.46 -5.00
CA LEU A 310 23.48 2.40 -5.68
C LEU A 310 24.24 3.28 -4.72
N ALA A 311 23.62 3.66 -3.62
CA ALA A 311 24.22 4.53 -2.63
C ALA A 311 23.71 4.13 -1.24
N ALA A 312 24.62 3.89 -0.32
CA ALA A 312 24.29 3.88 1.09
C ALA A 312 23.83 5.30 1.44
N GLY A 313 22.66 5.45 2.01
CA GLY A 313 22.08 6.77 2.32
C GLY A 313 20.63 6.63 2.74
N GLY A 314 19.84 7.67 2.47
CA GLY A 314 18.47 7.74 2.94
C GLY A 314 18.42 7.84 4.46
N TYR A 315 17.44 7.22 5.08
CA TYR A 315 17.30 7.25 6.55
C TYR A 315 18.31 6.36 7.29
N ALA A 316 19.01 5.48 6.59
CA ALA A 316 19.94 4.52 7.20
C ALA A 316 21.36 5.06 7.38
N GLY A 317 21.71 6.21 6.83
CA GLY A 317 23.07 6.73 6.87
C GLY A 317 23.18 8.23 6.78
N HIS A 318 24.27 8.75 7.32
CA HIS A 318 24.63 10.18 7.27
C HIS A 318 25.73 10.48 6.26
N ASP A 319 26.29 9.45 5.62
CA ASP A 319 27.37 9.60 4.64
C ASP A 319 26.80 9.90 3.25
N ILE A 320 27.10 11.10 2.76
CA ILE A 320 26.69 11.56 1.43
C ILE A 320 27.70 11.21 0.33
N ALA A 321 28.85 10.62 0.67
CA ALA A 321 29.93 10.37 -0.28
C ALA A 321 29.47 9.52 -1.49
N ALA A 322 28.58 8.56 -1.27
CA ALA A 322 28.02 7.74 -2.36
C ALA A 322 27.10 8.54 -3.28
N LEU A 323 26.34 9.50 -2.74
CA LEU A 323 25.50 10.43 -3.53
C LEU A 323 26.38 11.38 -4.35
N GLU A 324 27.44 11.93 -3.75
CA GLU A 324 28.43 12.79 -4.41
C GLU A 324 29.19 12.03 -5.52
N ALA A 325 29.56 10.77 -5.27
CA ALA A 325 30.18 9.91 -6.28
C ALA A 325 29.24 9.69 -7.47
N THR A 326 27.95 9.42 -7.21
CA THR A 326 26.92 9.26 -8.24
C THR A 326 26.78 10.56 -9.06
N ARG A 327 26.68 11.70 -8.40
CA ARG A 327 26.64 13.01 -9.08
C ARG A 327 27.88 13.24 -9.94
N SER A 328 29.05 12.96 -9.41
CA SER A 328 30.32 13.11 -10.12
C SER A 328 30.42 12.21 -11.35
N ALA A 329 29.85 11.01 -11.31
CA ALA A 329 29.79 10.10 -12.47
C ALA A 329 28.87 10.66 -13.55
N ILE A 330 27.71 11.22 -13.19
CA ILE A 330 26.78 11.86 -14.14
C ILE A 330 27.45 13.05 -14.85
N LEU A 331 28.11 13.92 -14.11
CA LEU A 331 28.80 15.10 -14.66
C LEU A 331 29.89 14.74 -15.67
N LYS A 332 30.44 13.52 -15.62
CA LYS A 332 31.52 13.03 -16.51
C LYS A 332 31.00 12.21 -17.69
N ARG A 333 29.69 12.06 -17.87
CA ARG A 333 29.14 11.30 -18.99
C ARG A 333 29.52 11.95 -20.33
N PRO A 334 29.83 11.14 -21.37
CA PRO A 334 30.16 11.67 -22.70
C PRO A 334 29.06 12.59 -23.24
N GLY A 335 29.44 13.75 -23.72
CA GLY A 335 28.52 14.73 -24.31
C GLY A 335 27.74 15.60 -23.30
N TRP A 336 27.71 15.25 -22.02
CA TRP A 336 26.88 15.94 -21.00
C TRP A 336 27.46 17.27 -20.53
N THR A 337 28.74 17.53 -20.74
CA THR A 337 29.38 18.81 -20.37
C THR A 337 28.76 20.05 -21.07
N ARG A 338 27.95 19.81 -22.13
CA ARG A 338 27.26 20.87 -22.87
C ARG A 338 25.80 21.04 -22.46
N LEU A 339 25.27 20.18 -21.61
CA LEU A 339 23.90 20.30 -21.12
C LEU A 339 23.77 21.52 -20.22
N ALA A 340 22.66 22.23 -20.34
CA ALA A 340 22.34 23.36 -19.48
C ALA A 340 22.44 22.99 -17.99
N ALA A 341 21.84 21.85 -17.61
CA ALA A 341 21.88 21.33 -16.24
C ALA A 341 23.30 21.15 -15.69
N VAL A 342 24.24 20.74 -16.54
CA VAL A 342 25.66 20.55 -16.12
C VAL A 342 26.41 21.88 -16.08
N ALA A 343 26.18 22.74 -17.06
CA ALA A 343 26.80 24.06 -17.12
C ALA A 343 26.41 24.98 -15.94
N ASP A 344 25.14 24.86 -15.50
CA ASP A 344 24.54 25.64 -14.43
C ASP A 344 24.62 24.97 -13.05
N ASP A 345 25.32 23.83 -12.95
CA ASP A 345 25.46 23.02 -11.71
C ASP A 345 24.14 22.51 -11.12
N ARG A 346 23.13 22.26 -11.97
CA ARG A 346 21.76 21.82 -11.59
C ARG A 346 21.57 20.31 -11.78
N VAL A 347 22.54 19.52 -11.33
CA VAL A 347 22.47 18.06 -11.29
C VAL A 347 22.30 17.64 -9.83
N HIS A 348 21.16 17.04 -9.54
CA HIS A 348 20.77 16.63 -8.19
C HIS A 348 20.66 15.11 -8.09
N VAL A 349 21.03 14.56 -6.93
CA VAL A 349 20.89 13.15 -6.61
C VAL A 349 20.01 13.03 -5.37
N VAL A 350 18.97 12.21 -5.44
CA VAL A 350 18.00 12.03 -4.37
C VAL A 350 17.80 10.56 -4.04
N HIS A 351 17.72 10.25 -2.75
CA HIS A 351 17.42 8.90 -2.32
C HIS A 351 15.90 8.62 -2.39
N SER A 352 15.53 7.41 -2.81
CA SER A 352 14.13 6.99 -2.96
C SER A 352 13.33 7.07 -1.67
N ASP A 353 13.95 7.00 -0.51
CA ASP A 353 13.26 7.11 0.77
C ASP A 353 12.49 8.44 0.92
N ILE A 354 12.97 9.53 0.30
CA ILE A 354 12.33 10.84 0.41
C ILE A 354 11.28 11.07 -0.67
N LEU A 355 11.45 10.46 -1.84
CA LEU A 355 10.64 10.75 -3.02
C LEU A 355 9.76 9.59 -3.47
N GLY A 356 10.11 8.37 -3.09
CA GLY A 356 9.41 7.15 -3.51
C GLY A 356 8.47 6.57 -2.46
N GLY A 357 8.43 7.10 -1.24
CA GLY A 357 7.62 6.59 -0.12
C GLY A 357 6.38 7.43 0.17
N ALA A 358 5.73 7.11 1.26
CA ALA A 358 4.54 7.82 1.74
C ALA A 358 4.80 9.32 2.03
N GLN A 359 6.05 9.68 2.37
CA GLN A 359 6.46 11.07 2.58
C GLN A 359 6.96 11.77 1.30
N HIS A 360 6.56 11.31 0.12
CA HIS A 360 6.98 11.87 -1.18
C HIS A 360 6.68 13.37 -1.33
N PHE A 361 5.77 13.94 -0.57
CA PHE A 361 5.50 15.39 -0.53
C PHE A 361 6.75 16.18 -0.15
N ILE A 362 7.63 15.64 0.73
CA ILE A 362 8.92 16.26 1.06
C ILE A 362 9.82 16.30 -0.18
N GLY A 363 9.95 15.17 -0.87
CA GLY A 363 10.73 15.09 -2.11
C GLY A 363 10.17 15.99 -3.21
N THR A 364 8.85 16.10 -3.32
CA THR A 364 8.19 16.99 -4.30
C THR A 364 8.50 18.46 -4.00
N ALA A 365 8.56 18.87 -2.73
CA ALA A 365 8.99 20.21 -2.34
C ALA A 365 10.46 20.47 -2.71
N TYR A 366 11.35 19.47 -2.55
CA TYR A 366 12.73 19.59 -3.03
C TYR A 366 12.81 19.74 -4.56
N LEU A 367 12.00 18.99 -5.32
CA LEU A 367 11.93 19.16 -6.77
C LEU A 367 11.55 20.59 -7.14
N ALA A 368 10.49 21.14 -6.54
CA ALA A 368 10.05 22.50 -6.80
C ALA A 368 11.17 23.53 -6.51
N LYS A 369 11.87 23.37 -5.39
CA LYS A 369 13.02 24.23 -5.04
C LYS A 369 14.20 24.09 -6.02
N TRP A 370 14.42 22.90 -6.58
CA TRP A 370 15.49 22.71 -7.57
C TRP A 370 15.10 23.25 -8.95
N PHE A 371 13.82 23.26 -9.27
CA PHE A 371 13.31 23.81 -10.53
C PHE A 371 13.25 25.34 -10.47
N TYR A 372 12.93 25.88 -9.31
CA TYR A 372 12.75 27.32 -9.05
C TYR A 372 13.47 27.72 -7.75
N PRO A 373 14.79 27.99 -7.81
CA PRO A 373 15.60 28.21 -6.60
C PRO A 373 15.38 29.55 -5.90
N GLU A 374 14.63 30.47 -6.51
CA GLU A 374 14.36 31.83 -5.97
C GLU A 374 13.23 31.89 -4.97
#